data_b9a86c986a4a22fd1cea2f912bff6c69
#
_entry.id   b9a86c986a4a22fd1cea2f912bff6c69
#
_cell.length_a   1.000
_cell.length_b   1.000
_cell.length_c   1.000
_cell.angle_alpha   90.00
_cell.angle_beta   90.00
_cell.angle_gamma   90.00
#
_symmetry.space_group_name_H-M   'P 1'
#
loop_
_entity.id
_entity.type
_entity.pdbx_description
1 polymer ?
#
loop_
_entity_poly.entity_id
_entity_poly.type
_entity_poly.pdbx_seq_one_letter_code
_entity_poly.pdbx_strand_id
1 'polypeptide(L)'
;MSHEEDAILLISRFGLGMGVGEQTIAQACENHGVHTPTFLAIINYKLFKQRALATDIDIPTLQQYLRNAHTYFLDFRLPCLRRSLIEAIIPADPTTQIPMLILRCYDEFVEEIRTHIEHENEGRYEEHTHDDQRITDKLTEIKNLIIKYYPSY
;
A
#
# COMPACT_ATOMS: atom_id res chain seq x y z
N MET A 1 -13.37 -5.13 6.37
CA MET A 1 -12.14 -5.88 6.70
C MET A 1 -12.01 -5.87 8.20
N SER A 2 -11.79 -7.04 8.81
CA SER A 2 -11.66 -7.15 10.25
C SER A 2 -10.26 -6.70 10.68
N HIS A 3 -10.14 -6.17 11.91
CA HIS A 3 -8.83 -5.81 12.48
C HIS A 3 -7.83 -6.96 12.48
N GLU A 4 -8.30 -8.21 12.47
CA GLU A 4 -7.46 -9.41 12.43
C GLU A 4 -6.77 -9.60 11.08
N GLU A 5 -7.50 -9.40 9.95
CA GLU A 5 -6.90 -9.49 8.61
C GLU A 5 -5.85 -8.40 8.39
N ASP A 6 -6.13 -7.18 8.83
CA ASP A 6 -5.17 -6.08 8.78
C ASP A 6 -3.93 -6.35 9.62
N ALA A 7 -4.09 -6.94 10.81
CA ALA A 7 -2.97 -7.32 11.67
C ALA A 7 -2.05 -8.36 11.02
N ILE A 8 -2.63 -9.41 10.42
CA ILE A 8 -1.88 -10.46 9.73
C ILE A 8 -1.04 -9.88 8.59
N LEU A 9 -1.64 -9.02 7.76
CA LEU A 9 -0.95 -8.35 6.66
C LEU A 9 0.17 -7.43 7.15
N LEU A 10 -0.02 -6.73 8.27
CA LEU A 10 1.01 -5.89 8.87
C LEU A 10 2.18 -6.72 9.41
N ILE A 11 1.90 -7.81 10.12
CA ILE A 11 2.91 -8.72 10.67
C ILE A 11 3.76 -9.32 9.55
N SER A 12 3.14 -9.76 8.46
CA SER A 12 3.85 -10.33 7.30
C SER A 12 4.84 -9.34 6.66
N ARG A 13 4.54 -8.03 6.69
CA ARG A 13 5.44 -6.98 6.16
C ARG A 13 6.72 -6.81 6.97
N PHE A 14 6.74 -7.26 8.21
CA PHE A 14 7.98 -7.35 8.99
C PHE A 14 8.79 -8.63 8.73
N GLY A 15 8.32 -9.50 7.82
CA GLY A 15 8.94 -10.80 7.57
C GLY A 15 8.64 -11.83 8.64
N LEU A 16 7.73 -11.53 9.56
CA LEU A 16 7.27 -12.47 10.57
C LEU A 16 6.29 -13.46 9.92
N GLY A 17 6.65 -14.74 9.92
CA GLY A 17 5.81 -15.80 9.35
C GLY A 17 4.54 -16.05 10.17
N MET A 18 3.53 -16.61 9.52
CA MET A 18 2.36 -17.16 10.18
C MET A 18 2.78 -18.43 10.91
N GLY A 19 2.50 -18.52 12.20
CA GLY A 19 2.83 -19.73 12.98
C GLY A 19 3.93 -19.52 14.00
N VAL A 20 3.95 -18.35 14.63
CA VAL A 20 4.83 -18.07 15.78
C VAL A 20 4.54 -18.96 17.00
N GLY A 21 3.53 -19.83 16.94
CA GLY A 21 3.18 -20.76 18.00
C GLY A 21 2.86 -20.05 19.31
N GLU A 22 3.43 -20.52 20.41
CA GLU A 22 3.29 -19.92 21.74
C GLU A 22 4.32 -18.81 22.03
N GLN A 23 5.03 -18.31 21.01
CA GLN A 23 6.04 -17.26 21.19
C GLN A 23 5.37 -15.93 21.52
N THR A 24 6.00 -15.17 22.41
CA THR A 24 5.64 -13.75 22.61
C THR A 24 6.03 -12.92 21.41
N ILE A 25 5.40 -11.74 21.25
CA ILE A 25 5.76 -10.77 20.20
C ILE A 25 7.26 -10.43 20.27
N ALA A 26 7.79 -10.22 21.47
CA ALA A 26 9.21 -9.91 21.66
C ALA A 26 10.12 -11.04 21.14
N GLN A 27 9.81 -12.28 21.47
CA GLN A 27 10.57 -13.46 20.98
C GLN A 27 10.46 -13.61 19.45
N ALA A 28 9.28 -13.39 18.88
CA ALA A 28 9.09 -13.45 17.44
C ALA A 28 9.90 -12.36 16.73
N CYS A 29 9.90 -11.14 17.23
CA CYS A 29 10.70 -10.04 16.71
C CYS A 29 12.21 -10.36 16.80
N GLU A 30 12.69 -10.79 17.96
CA GLU A 30 14.10 -11.14 18.18
C GLU A 30 14.58 -12.23 17.22
N ASN A 31 13.80 -13.29 17.05
CA ASN A 31 14.13 -14.40 16.15
C ASN A 31 14.22 -13.99 14.67
N HIS A 32 13.59 -12.89 14.28
CA HIS A 32 13.59 -12.38 12.91
C HIS A 32 14.41 -11.08 12.74
N GLY A 33 15.15 -10.67 13.78
CA GLY A 33 15.96 -9.44 13.74
C GLY A 33 15.13 -8.16 13.61
N VAL A 34 13.89 -8.18 14.09
CA VAL A 34 12.97 -7.03 14.08
C VAL A 34 13.04 -6.30 15.41
N HIS A 35 13.24 -4.99 15.38
CA HIS A 35 13.25 -4.16 16.57
C HIS A 35 11.86 -4.04 17.18
N THR A 36 11.64 -4.67 18.34
CA THR A 36 10.31 -4.78 18.97
C THR A 36 9.62 -3.43 19.23
N PRO A 37 10.27 -2.37 19.76
CA PRO A 37 9.64 -1.07 19.93
C PRO A 37 9.15 -0.45 18.61
N THR A 38 9.93 -0.55 17.54
CA THR A 38 9.54 -0.07 16.21
C THR A 38 8.35 -0.86 15.66
N PHE A 39 8.36 -2.19 15.80
CA PHE A 39 7.24 -3.05 15.44
C PHE A 39 5.95 -2.61 16.13
N LEU A 40 5.98 -2.48 17.47
CA LEU A 40 4.81 -2.07 18.26
C LEU A 40 4.32 -0.67 17.91
N ALA A 41 5.24 0.28 17.66
CA ALA A 41 4.88 1.63 17.24
C ALA A 41 4.09 1.64 15.94
N ILE A 42 4.56 0.88 14.92
CA ILE A 42 3.91 0.78 13.61
C ILE A 42 2.55 0.08 13.73
N ILE A 43 2.49 -1.05 14.45
CA ILE A 43 1.23 -1.80 14.65
C ILE A 43 0.19 -0.92 15.35
N ASN A 44 0.54 -0.26 16.45
CA ASN A 44 -0.35 0.60 17.20
C ASN A 44 -0.84 1.79 16.35
N TYR A 45 0.03 2.39 15.56
CA TYR A 45 -0.35 3.47 14.66
C TYR A 45 -1.31 2.99 13.57
N LYS A 46 -1.02 1.86 12.92
CA LYS A 46 -1.82 1.34 11.80
C LYS A 46 -3.18 0.83 12.23
N LEU A 47 -3.25 0.04 13.31
CA LEU A 47 -4.50 -0.58 13.76
C LEU A 47 -5.36 0.35 14.61
N PHE A 48 -4.73 1.12 15.50
CA PHE A 48 -5.46 1.89 16.51
C PHE A 48 -5.34 3.41 16.33
N LYS A 49 -4.61 3.87 15.30
CA LYS A 49 -4.33 5.31 15.05
C LYS A 49 -3.66 6.00 16.24
N GLN A 50 -3.09 5.23 17.14
CA GLN A 50 -2.33 5.74 18.28
C GLN A 50 -0.97 6.22 17.77
N ARG A 51 -0.72 7.52 17.92
CA ARG A 51 0.63 8.06 17.74
C ARG A 51 1.45 7.61 18.96
N ALA A 52 2.22 6.54 18.78
CA ALA A 52 3.24 6.23 19.75
C ALA A 52 4.23 7.40 19.76
N LEU A 53 4.49 7.97 20.94
CA LEU A 53 5.68 8.76 21.20
C LEU A 53 6.86 7.76 21.22
N ALA A 54 7.15 7.17 20.06
CA ALA A 54 8.24 6.24 19.92
C ALA A 54 9.54 7.06 19.89
N THR A 55 10.16 7.18 21.05
CA THR A 55 11.48 7.79 21.22
C THR A 55 12.59 6.85 20.75
N ASP A 56 12.26 5.58 20.46
CA ASP A 56 13.20 4.53 20.08
C ASP A 56 12.72 3.84 18.80
N ILE A 57 12.99 4.47 17.65
CA ILE A 57 12.71 3.94 16.32
C ILE A 57 14.01 3.46 15.67
N ASP A 58 14.07 2.17 15.38
CA ASP A 58 15.14 1.58 14.59
C ASP A 58 14.90 1.82 13.11
N ILE A 59 15.76 2.64 12.49
CA ILE A 59 15.63 3.01 11.07
C ILE A 59 15.75 1.81 10.13
N PRO A 60 16.69 0.87 10.30
CA PRO A 60 16.76 -0.34 9.49
C PRO A 60 15.46 -1.15 9.48
N THR A 61 14.86 -1.38 10.66
CA THR A 61 13.57 -2.08 10.78
C THR A 61 12.45 -1.34 10.05
N LEU A 62 12.37 -0.01 10.20
CA LEU A 62 11.38 0.81 9.50
C LEU A 62 11.57 0.73 7.97
N GLN A 63 12.79 0.88 7.49
CA GLN A 63 13.10 0.78 6.05
C GLN A 63 12.76 -0.59 5.49
N GLN A 64 13.05 -1.67 6.22
CA GLN A 64 12.69 -3.02 5.76
C GLN A 64 11.18 -3.22 5.70
N TYR A 65 10.44 -2.72 6.69
CA TYR A 65 8.97 -2.70 6.67
C TYR A 65 8.43 -1.95 5.45
N LEU A 66 8.95 -0.76 5.15
CA LEU A 66 8.52 0.04 4.00
C LEU A 66 8.81 -0.69 2.69
N ARG A 67 10.00 -1.26 2.50
CA ARG A 67 10.33 -2.04 1.30
C ARG A 67 9.37 -3.21 1.09
N ASN A 68 9.08 -3.96 2.13
CA ASN A 68 8.14 -5.09 2.07
C ASN A 68 6.71 -4.61 1.78
N ALA A 69 6.30 -3.46 2.34
CA ALA A 69 5.01 -2.84 2.07
C ALA A 69 4.90 -2.38 0.61
N HIS A 70 5.93 -1.77 0.06
CA HIS A 70 6.00 -1.35 -1.35
C HIS A 70 5.91 -2.54 -2.30
N THR A 71 6.68 -3.60 -2.06
CA THR A 71 6.62 -4.85 -2.84
C THR A 71 5.21 -5.44 -2.83
N TYR A 72 4.59 -5.58 -1.66
CA TYR A 72 3.21 -6.06 -1.56
C TYR A 72 2.24 -5.18 -2.34
N PHE A 73 2.40 -3.87 -2.28
CA PHE A 73 1.50 -2.92 -2.94
C PHE A 73 1.63 -3.00 -4.46
N LEU A 74 2.87 -2.96 -4.98
CA LEU A 74 3.15 -2.99 -6.41
C LEU A 74 2.85 -4.35 -7.06
N ASP A 75 3.23 -5.44 -6.41
CA ASP A 75 3.20 -6.78 -7.01
C ASP A 75 1.89 -7.51 -6.77
N PHE A 76 1.13 -7.11 -5.75
CA PHE A 76 -0.12 -7.77 -5.41
C PHE A 76 -1.32 -6.83 -5.41
N ARG A 77 -1.30 -5.73 -4.63
CA ARG A 77 -2.49 -4.91 -4.40
C ARG A 77 -2.93 -4.16 -5.65
N LEU A 78 -2.02 -3.50 -6.35
CA LEU A 78 -2.33 -2.78 -7.58
C LEU A 78 -2.78 -3.70 -8.72
N PRO A 79 -2.13 -4.85 -9.01
CA PRO A 79 -2.65 -5.81 -9.98
C PRO A 79 -4.05 -6.36 -9.64
N CYS A 80 -4.34 -6.61 -8.36
CA CYS A 80 -5.68 -7.03 -7.93
C CYS A 80 -6.73 -5.94 -8.18
N LEU A 81 -6.41 -4.68 -7.85
CA LEU A 81 -7.30 -3.54 -8.11
C LEU A 81 -7.55 -3.35 -9.61
N ARG A 82 -6.51 -3.50 -10.45
CA ARG A 82 -6.66 -3.46 -11.90
C ARG A 82 -7.63 -4.52 -12.41
N ARG A 83 -7.52 -5.75 -11.90
CA ARG A 83 -8.44 -6.84 -12.26
C ARG A 83 -9.88 -6.51 -11.85
N SER A 84 -10.09 -6.07 -10.61
CA SER A 84 -11.42 -5.66 -10.14
C SER A 84 -12.00 -4.52 -10.96
N LEU A 85 -11.17 -3.57 -11.39
CA LEU A 85 -11.57 -2.47 -12.27
C LEU A 85 -12.02 -3.01 -13.64
N ILE A 86 -11.28 -3.93 -14.25
CA ILE A 86 -11.63 -4.58 -15.51
C ILE A 86 -13.00 -5.29 -15.38
N GLU A 87 -13.18 -6.07 -14.32
CA GLU A 87 -14.42 -6.80 -14.07
C GLU A 87 -15.63 -5.88 -13.89
N ALA A 88 -15.42 -4.69 -13.32
CA ALA A 88 -16.50 -3.73 -13.09
C ALA A 88 -16.88 -2.93 -14.36
N ILE A 89 -15.89 -2.54 -15.20
CA ILE A 89 -16.15 -1.57 -16.29
C ILE A 89 -16.40 -2.22 -17.66
N ILE A 90 -15.75 -3.35 -17.98
CA ILE A 90 -15.88 -3.96 -19.33
C ILE A 90 -17.30 -4.51 -19.60
N PRO A 91 -17.97 -5.18 -18.67
CA PRO A 91 -19.32 -5.73 -18.94
C PRO A 91 -20.38 -4.66 -19.19
N ALA A 92 -20.16 -3.41 -18.73
CA ALA A 92 -21.17 -2.37 -18.79
C ALA A 92 -21.43 -1.85 -20.20
N ASP A 93 -20.42 -1.72 -21.06
CA ASP A 93 -20.56 -1.35 -22.47
C ASP A 93 -19.30 -1.75 -23.28
N PRO A 94 -19.34 -2.93 -23.94
CA PRO A 94 -18.19 -3.42 -24.73
C PRO A 94 -17.98 -2.66 -26.05
N THR A 95 -18.88 -1.74 -26.42
CA THR A 95 -18.82 -1.02 -27.70
C THR A 95 -18.13 0.33 -27.61
N THR A 96 -17.92 0.86 -26.42
CA THR A 96 -17.26 2.15 -26.18
C THR A 96 -15.77 2.00 -25.90
N GLN A 97 -15.02 3.07 -26.17
CA GLN A 97 -13.59 3.16 -25.81
C GLN A 97 -13.36 3.61 -24.35
N ILE A 98 -14.43 3.89 -23.60
CA ILE A 98 -14.33 4.39 -22.22
C ILE A 98 -13.61 3.43 -21.28
N PRO A 99 -13.89 2.09 -21.28
CA PRO A 99 -13.14 1.16 -20.46
C PRO A 99 -11.62 1.24 -20.69
N MET A 100 -11.20 1.33 -21.95
CA MET A 100 -9.78 1.42 -22.29
C MET A 100 -9.15 2.72 -21.81
N LEU A 101 -9.88 3.83 -21.87
CA LEU A 101 -9.43 5.12 -21.34
C LEU A 101 -9.21 5.04 -19.81
N ILE A 102 -10.15 4.47 -19.07
CA ILE A 102 -10.04 4.31 -17.62
C ILE A 102 -8.85 3.41 -17.26
N LEU A 103 -8.66 2.29 -17.96
CA LEU A 103 -7.53 1.39 -17.74
C LEU A 103 -6.20 2.06 -18.03
N ARG A 104 -6.12 2.87 -19.07
CA ARG A 104 -4.92 3.66 -19.37
C ARG A 104 -4.60 4.65 -18.26
N CYS A 105 -5.59 5.41 -17.78
CA CYS A 105 -5.41 6.32 -16.66
C CYS A 105 -4.98 5.57 -15.39
N TYR A 106 -5.50 4.36 -15.17
CA TYR A 106 -5.06 3.51 -14.06
C TYR A 106 -3.60 3.07 -14.21
N ASP A 107 -3.18 2.65 -15.40
CA ASP A 107 -1.80 2.24 -15.66
C ASP A 107 -0.83 3.43 -15.48
N GLU A 108 -1.21 4.64 -15.90
CA GLU A 108 -0.45 5.88 -15.65
C GLU A 108 -0.37 6.20 -14.14
N PHE A 109 -1.46 6.01 -13.39
CA PHE A 109 -1.46 6.13 -11.92
C PHE A 109 -0.49 5.15 -11.25
N VAL A 110 -0.42 3.90 -11.72
CA VAL A 110 0.53 2.90 -11.20
C VAL A 110 1.98 3.32 -11.46
N GLU A 111 2.27 3.90 -12.62
CA GLU A 111 3.62 4.40 -12.92
C GLU A 111 4.03 5.59 -12.04
N GLU A 112 3.11 6.50 -11.71
CA GLU A 112 3.41 7.58 -10.75
C GLU A 112 3.73 7.03 -9.35
N ILE A 113 2.99 6.01 -8.88
CA ILE A 113 3.29 5.32 -7.61
C ILE A 113 4.67 4.64 -7.67
N ARG A 114 4.99 3.98 -8.77
CA ARG A 114 6.30 3.34 -8.95
C ARG A 114 7.44 4.34 -8.86
N THR A 115 7.31 5.45 -9.55
CA THR A 115 8.28 6.56 -9.51
C THR A 115 8.46 7.11 -8.09
N HIS A 116 7.36 7.35 -7.38
CA HIS A 116 7.39 7.80 -5.99
C HIS A 116 8.17 6.82 -5.09
N ILE A 117 7.90 5.54 -5.20
CA ILE A 117 8.58 4.49 -4.44
C ILE A 117 10.08 4.41 -4.79
N GLU A 118 10.45 4.59 -6.06
CA GLU A 118 11.84 4.66 -6.50
C GLU A 118 12.57 5.86 -5.87
N HIS A 119 11.94 7.04 -5.85
CA HIS A 119 12.49 8.23 -5.19
C HIS A 119 12.69 8.01 -3.69
N GLU A 120 11.73 7.37 -3.01
CA GLU A 120 11.89 6.99 -1.60
C GLU A 120 13.06 6.02 -1.37
N ASN A 121 13.17 4.99 -2.21
CA ASN A 121 14.25 4.01 -2.10
C ASN A 121 15.64 4.61 -2.35
N GLU A 122 15.73 5.67 -3.16
CA GLU A 122 16.94 6.43 -3.44
C GLU A 122 17.21 7.56 -2.44
N GLY A 123 16.30 7.76 -1.47
CA GLY A 123 16.41 8.81 -0.45
C GLY A 123 16.13 10.22 -0.97
N ARG A 124 15.47 10.35 -2.13
CA ARG A 124 15.08 11.64 -2.74
C ARG A 124 13.75 12.17 -2.17
N TYR A 125 13.74 12.43 -0.88
CA TYR A 125 12.53 12.84 -0.14
C TYR A 125 12.02 14.24 -0.49
N GLU A 126 12.85 15.08 -1.08
CA GLU A 126 12.48 16.43 -1.55
C GLU A 126 11.49 16.41 -2.72
N GLU A 127 11.41 15.30 -3.46
CA GLU A 127 10.49 15.12 -4.58
C GLU A 127 9.09 14.64 -4.16
N HIS A 128 8.91 14.21 -2.91
CA HIS A 128 7.65 13.62 -2.42
C HIS A 128 6.42 14.48 -2.64
N THR A 129 6.50 15.80 -2.40
CA THR A 129 5.36 16.69 -2.57
C THR A 129 4.89 16.71 -4.03
N HIS A 130 5.83 16.66 -4.97
CA HIS A 130 5.53 16.61 -6.41
C HIS A 130 4.93 15.27 -6.81
N ASP A 131 5.48 14.17 -6.30
CA ASP A 131 5.01 12.82 -6.56
C ASP A 131 3.60 12.62 -6.00
N ASP A 132 3.35 13.03 -4.76
CA ASP A 132 2.05 12.96 -4.10
C ASP A 132 0.99 13.73 -4.87
N GLN A 133 1.33 14.91 -5.41
CA GLN A 133 0.42 15.69 -6.21
C GLN A 133 0.06 14.97 -7.51
N ARG A 134 1.04 14.42 -8.24
CA ARG A 134 0.80 13.67 -9.49
C ARG A 134 -0.05 12.43 -9.26
N ILE A 135 0.23 11.67 -8.20
CA ILE A 135 -0.56 10.50 -7.79
C ILE A 135 -2.01 10.91 -7.50
N THR A 136 -2.20 12.01 -6.75
CA THR A 136 -3.53 12.53 -6.40
C THR A 136 -4.30 13.01 -7.63
N ASP A 137 -3.64 13.68 -8.56
CA ASP A 137 -4.25 14.16 -9.80
C ASP A 137 -4.72 12.98 -10.67
N LYS A 138 -3.91 11.93 -10.83
CA LYS A 138 -4.28 10.72 -11.57
C LYS A 138 -5.44 9.97 -10.93
N LEU A 139 -5.44 9.84 -9.60
CA LEU A 139 -6.54 9.22 -8.88
C LEU A 139 -7.84 10.00 -9.04
N THR A 140 -7.77 11.33 -9.03
CA THR A 140 -8.90 12.23 -9.24
C THR A 140 -9.44 12.10 -10.66
N GLU A 141 -8.58 12.00 -11.67
CA GLU A 141 -8.96 11.77 -13.06
C GLU A 141 -9.74 10.45 -13.23
N ILE A 142 -9.21 9.34 -12.69
CA ILE A 142 -9.89 8.04 -12.71
C ILE A 142 -11.27 8.13 -12.04
N LYS A 143 -11.33 8.72 -10.85
CA LYS A 143 -12.59 8.91 -10.11
C LYS A 143 -13.62 9.68 -10.94
N ASN A 144 -13.21 10.78 -11.57
CA ASN A 144 -14.10 11.60 -12.38
C ASN A 144 -14.60 10.86 -13.62
N LEU A 145 -13.76 10.07 -14.27
CA LEU A 145 -14.17 9.23 -15.40
C LEU A 145 -15.20 8.17 -14.96
N ILE A 146 -14.97 7.49 -13.82
CA ILE A 146 -15.91 6.50 -13.29
C ILE A 146 -17.26 7.16 -12.97
N ILE A 147 -17.28 8.27 -12.24
CA ILE A 147 -18.51 8.98 -11.88
C ILE A 147 -19.26 9.44 -13.13
N LYS A 148 -18.55 9.92 -14.15
CA LYS A 148 -19.16 10.44 -15.39
C LYS A 148 -19.79 9.35 -16.23
N TYR A 149 -19.14 8.20 -16.37
CA TYR A 149 -19.54 7.16 -17.31
C TYR A 149 -20.20 5.94 -16.66
N TYR A 150 -20.05 5.77 -15.34
CA TYR A 150 -20.62 4.68 -14.55
C TYR A 150 -21.29 5.20 -13.27
N PRO A 151 -22.34 6.06 -13.40
CA PRO A 151 -22.92 6.76 -12.24
C PRO A 151 -23.65 5.86 -11.23
N SER A 152 -23.84 4.57 -11.54
CA SER A 152 -24.57 3.61 -10.69
C SER A 152 -23.64 2.75 -9.81
N TYR A 153 -22.35 3.03 -9.77
CA TYR A 153 -21.36 2.33 -8.95
C TYR A 153 -20.84 3.20 -7.81
#